data_54838117d9aa5ad3562d32ffa334ddd9
#
_entry.id   54838117d9aa5ad3562d32ffa334ddd9
#
_cell.length_a   1.000
_cell.length_b   1.000
_cell.length_c   1.000
_cell.angle_alpha   90.00
_cell.angle_beta   90.00
_cell.angle_gamma   90.00
#
_symmetry.space_group_name_H-M   'P 1'
#
loop_
_entity.id
_entity.type
_entity.pdbx_description
1 polymer ?
#
loop_
_entity_poly.entity_id
_entity_poly.type
_entity_poly.pdbx_seq_one_letter_code
_entity_poly.pdbx_strand_id
1 'polypeptide(L)'
;ERLKADPSLYVRKSVANNLNDISKTHPGLVADIAKKWYGNNRDTDWIVKHGCRTLLKKGNRDVLDIFGFADAGCVKAEGFALESASVCIGGNMTFSFSVEAHKAARIRLEYGIDYVKANGSRSRKIFQISELSLKENERKAYTKKHSFADASTRTHYPGTHSVTLIVNGAGR
;
A
#
# COMPACT_ATOMS: atom_id res chain seq x y z
N GLU A 1 -14.33 -11.27 -18.20
CA GLU A 1 -13.74 -12.63 -18.07
C GLU A 1 -12.92 -13.08 -19.29
N ARG A 2 -13.36 -12.78 -20.53
CA ARG A 2 -12.69 -13.25 -21.76
C ARG A 2 -11.22 -12.83 -21.87
N LEU A 3 -10.85 -11.68 -21.34
CA LEU A 3 -9.51 -11.10 -21.49
C LEU A 3 -8.58 -11.34 -20.29
N LYS A 4 -9.00 -12.12 -19.29
CA LYS A 4 -8.19 -12.37 -18.08
C LYS A 4 -6.93 -13.21 -18.34
N ALA A 5 -6.93 -14.00 -19.42
CA ALA A 5 -5.82 -14.86 -19.83
C ALA A 5 -5.19 -14.40 -21.15
N ASP A 6 -5.37 -13.14 -21.52
CA ASP A 6 -4.82 -12.59 -22.76
C ASP A 6 -3.28 -12.58 -22.70
N PRO A 7 -2.56 -13.02 -23.74
CA PRO A 7 -1.10 -13.05 -23.76
C PRO A 7 -0.48 -11.64 -23.77
N SER A 8 -1.23 -10.62 -24.24
CA SER A 8 -0.75 -9.25 -24.30
C SER A 8 -0.73 -8.59 -22.91
N LEU A 9 0.44 -8.14 -22.48
CA LEU A 9 0.58 -7.36 -21.24
C LEU A 9 -0.24 -6.06 -21.28
N TYR A 10 -0.41 -5.45 -22.46
CA TYR A 10 -1.22 -4.25 -22.63
C TYR A 10 -2.69 -4.52 -22.28
N VAL A 11 -3.24 -5.64 -22.80
CA VAL A 11 -4.62 -6.05 -22.51
C VAL A 11 -4.77 -6.37 -21.02
N ARG A 12 -3.82 -7.11 -20.42
CA ARG A 12 -3.84 -7.41 -18.99
C ARG A 12 -3.82 -6.15 -18.12
N LYS A 13 -3.01 -5.15 -18.49
CA LYS A 13 -3.01 -3.83 -17.80
C LYS A 13 -4.37 -3.14 -17.88
N SER A 14 -5.03 -3.18 -19.04
CA SER A 14 -6.37 -2.60 -19.22
C SER A 14 -7.40 -3.31 -18.34
N VAL A 15 -7.39 -4.64 -18.30
CA VAL A 15 -8.27 -5.43 -17.41
C VAL A 15 -8.05 -5.07 -15.94
N ALA A 16 -6.79 -5.03 -15.50
CA ALA A 16 -6.44 -4.68 -14.13
C ALA A 16 -6.86 -3.24 -13.75
N ASN A 17 -6.68 -2.27 -14.66
CA ASN A 17 -7.12 -0.90 -14.44
C ASN A 17 -8.65 -0.81 -14.35
N ASN A 18 -9.38 -1.51 -15.23
CA ASN A 18 -10.83 -1.57 -15.18
C ASN A 18 -11.33 -2.14 -13.84
N LEU A 19 -10.77 -3.27 -13.37
CA LEU A 19 -11.09 -3.80 -12.05
C LEU A 19 -10.83 -2.80 -10.94
N ASN A 20 -9.68 -2.10 -11.00
CA ASN A 20 -9.35 -1.09 -10.00
C ASN A 20 -10.32 0.10 -10.03
N ASP A 21 -10.82 0.50 -11.19
CA ASP A 21 -11.81 1.58 -11.28
C ASP A 21 -13.16 1.13 -10.74
N ILE A 22 -13.62 -0.08 -11.06
CA ILE A 22 -14.83 -0.69 -10.48
C ILE A 22 -14.70 -0.80 -8.95
N SER A 23 -13.52 -1.11 -8.42
CA SER A 23 -13.30 -1.26 -6.99
C SER A 23 -13.58 0.00 -6.16
N LYS A 24 -13.59 1.17 -6.79
CA LYS A 24 -13.87 2.46 -6.12
C LYS A 24 -15.33 2.61 -5.72
N THR A 25 -16.23 2.04 -6.53
CA THR A 25 -17.69 2.10 -6.34
C THR A 25 -18.32 0.77 -5.91
N HIS A 26 -17.72 -0.35 -6.34
CA HIS A 26 -18.21 -1.72 -6.07
C HIS A 26 -17.10 -2.60 -5.49
N PRO A 27 -16.61 -2.32 -4.28
CA PRO A 27 -15.49 -3.05 -3.69
C PRO A 27 -15.77 -4.54 -3.48
N GLY A 28 -17.00 -4.90 -3.05
CA GLY A 28 -17.39 -6.30 -2.84
C GLY A 28 -17.38 -7.11 -4.13
N LEU A 29 -17.90 -6.55 -5.24
CA LEU A 29 -17.87 -7.21 -6.54
C LEU A 29 -16.43 -7.55 -6.98
N VAL A 30 -15.48 -6.60 -6.76
CA VAL A 30 -14.08 -6.83 -7.14
C VAL A 30 -13.42 -7.83 -6.20
N ALA A 31 -13.77 -7.88 -4.91
CA ALA A 31 -13.30 -8.90 -3.98
C ALA A 31 -13.78 -10.29 -4.40
N ASP A 32 -15.05 -10.45 -4.81
CA ASP A 32 -15.61 -11.72 -5.30
C ASP A 32 -14.91 -12.18 -6.58
N ILE A 33 -14.65 -11.26 -7.52
CA ILE A 33 -13.89 -11.56 -8.74
C ILE A 33 -12.46 -11.97 -8.37
N ALA A 34 -11.82 -11.26 -7.46
CA ALA A 34 -10.47 -11.55 -7.00
C ALA A 34 -10.39 -12.96 -6.40
N LYS A 35 -11.34 -13.34 -5.55
CA LYS A 35 -11.44 -14.67 -4.93
C LYS A 35 -11.59 -15.79 -5.97
N LYS A 36 -12.34 -15.54 -7.04
CA LYS A 36 -12.54 -16.53 -8.13
C LYS A 36 -11.32 -16.66 -9.06
N TRP A 37 -10.58 -15.58 -9.24
CA TRP A 37 -9.52 -15.54 -10.26
C TRP A 37 -8.12 -15.78 -9.71
N TYR A 38 -7.87 -15.44 -8.44
CA TYR A 38 -6.57 -15.59 -7.81
C TYR A 38 -6.22 -17.06 -7.58
N GLY A 39 -4.97 -17.44 -7.84
CA GLY A 39 -4.48 -18.81 -7.69
C GLY A 39 -4.64 -19.69 -8.93
N ASN A 40 -5.15 -19.17 -10.06
CA ASN A 40 -5.32 -19.95 -11.28
C ASN A 40 -4.06 -19.99 -12.15
N ASN A 41 -3.45 -18.84 -12.40
CA ASN A 41 -2.21 -18.72 -13.14
C ASN A 41 -1.54 -17.37 -12.86
N ARG A 42 -0.24 -17.28 -13.14
CA ARG A 42 0.60 -16.12 -12.84
C ARG A 42 0.09 -14.81 -13.45
N ASP A 43 -0.40 -14.85 -14.68
CA ASP A 43 -0.85 -13.65 -15.39
C ASP A 43 -2.17 -13.12 -14.82
N THR A 44 -3.10 -14.01 -14.51
CA THR A 44 -4.36 -13.67 -13.86
C THR A 44 -4.13 -13.18 -12.43
N ASP A 45 -3.20 -13.81 -11.69
CA ASP A 45 -2.82 -13.37 -10.34
C ASP A 45 -2.24 -11.95 -10.35
N TRP A 46 -1.44 -11.63 -11.36
CA TRP A 46 -0.93 -10.28 -11.55
C TRP A 46 -2.07 -9.27 -11.82
N ILE A 47 -3.03 -9.62 -12.70
CA ILE A 47 -4.22 -8.79 -12.98
C ILE A 47 -4.99 -8.53 -11.69
N VAL A 48 -5.29 -9.57 -10.93
CA VAL A 48 -6.05 -9.47 -9.67
C VAL A 48 -5.33 -8.57 -8.68
N LYS A 49 -4.04 -8.82 -8.44
CA LYS A 49 -3.24 -8.02 -7.50
C LYS A 49 -3.18 -6.56 -7.91
N HIS A 50 -2.96 -6.28 -9.20
CA HIS A 50 -2.92 -4.92 -9.72
C HIS A 50 -4.30 -4.26 -9.71
N GLY A 51 -5.36 -4.99 -9.99
CA GLY A 51 -6.76 -4.55 -9.92
C GLY A 51 -7.21 -4.21 -8.50
N CYS A 52 -6.74 -4.95 -7.50
CA CYS A 52 -7.07 -4.73 -6.10
C CYS A 52 -6.19 -3.69 -5.38
N ARG A 53 -5.27 -3.01 -6.07
CA ARG A 53 -4.31 -2.08 -5.43
C ARG A 53 -4.94 -0.97 -4.61
N THR A 54 -6.11 -0.47 -5.01
CA THR A 54 -6.85 0.55 -4.23
C THR A 54 -7.47 -0.06 -2.98
N LEU A 55 -8.03 -1.26 -3.07
CA LEU A 55 -8.60 -1.98 -1.92
C LEU A 55 -7.52 -2.37 -0.91
N LEU A 56 -6.37 -2.84 -1.38
CA LEU A 56 -5.21 -3.12 -0.53
C LEU A 56 -4.76 -1.87 0.25
N LYS A 57 -4.63 -0.72 -0.42
CA LYS A 57 -4.29 0.55 0.23
C LYS A 57 -5.34 1.03 1.23
N LYS A 58 -6.62 0.72 0.99
CA LYS A 58 -7.72 1.02 1.91
C LYS A 58 -7.82 0.02 3.08
N GLY A 59 -6.99 -1.03 3.09
CA GLY A 59 -7.04 -2.06 4.12
C GLY A 59 -8.30 -2.93 4.06
N ASN A 60 -8.86 -3.13 2.86
CA ASN A 60 -10.03 -4.00 2.69
C ASN A 60 -9.68 -5.42 3.14
N ARG A 61 -10.36 -5.90 4.20
CA ARG A 61 -10.02 -7.15 4.86
C ARG A 61 -10.17 -8.36 3.94
N ASP A 62 -11.27 -8.43 3.19
CA ASP A 62 -11.53 -9.56 2.27
C ASP A 62 -10.40 -9.71 1.25
N VAL A 63 -9.93 -8.57 0.71
CA VAL A 63 -8.84 -8.55 -0.27
C VAL A 63 -7.49 -8.88 0.38
N LEU A 64 -7.22 -8.40 1.59
CA LEU A 64 -6.01 -8.75 2.33
C LEU A 64 -5.96 -10.26 2.59
N ASP A 65 -7.09 -10.88 2.96
CA ASP A 65 -7.21 -12.33 3.20
C ASP A 65 -6.97 -13.15 1.94
N ILE A 66 -7.50 -12.74 0.78
CA ILE A 66 -7.26 -13.39 -0.52
C ILE A 66 -5.75 -13.50 -0.81
N PHE A 67 -4.98 -12.44 -0.48
CA PHE A 67 -3.53 -12.44 -0.66
C PHE A 67 -2.74 -13.04 0.51
N GLY A 68 -3.44 -13.56 1.52
CA GLY A 68 -2.83 -14.22 2.68
C GLY A 68 -2.13 -13.25 3.65
N PHE A 69 -2.51 -11.97 3.67
CA PHE A 69 -1.99 -11.02 4.65
C PHE A 69 -2.67 -11.24 6.00
N ALA A 70 -1.86 -11.40 7.04
CA ALA A 70 -2.33 -11.62 8.39
C ALA A 70 -3.09 -10.41 8.96
N ASP A 71 -3.80 -10.62 10.06
CA ASP A 71 -4.33 -9.50 10.85
C ASP A 71 -3.19 -8.58 11.30
N ALA A 72 -3.42 -7.28 11.26
CA ALA A 72 -2.41 -6.30 11.65
C ALA A 72 -1.98 -6.44 13.12
N GLY A 73 -2.84 -6.96 14.00
CA GLY A 73 -2.53 -7.25 15.40
C GLY A 73 -1.46 -8.32 15.62
N CYS A 74 -1.14 -9.11 14.59
CA CYS A 74 -0.07 -10.11 14.66
C CYS A 74 1.34 -9.49 14.65
N VAL A 75 1.45 -8.19 14.35
CA VAL A 75 2.72 -7.49 14.19
C VAL A 75 2.71 -6.20 14.99
N LYS A 76 3.76 -6.01 15.79
CA LYS A 76 4.03 -4.77 16.51
C LYS A 76 4.99 -3.90 15.68
N ALA A 77 4.68 -2.63 15.57
CA ALA A 77 5.58 -1.64 14.97
C ALA A 77 6.11 -0.73 16.08
N GLU A 78 7.42 -0.52 16.11
CA GLU A 78 8.12 0.20 17.19
C GLU A 78 9.22 1.12 16.66
N GLY A 79 9.63 2.06 17.49
CA GLY A 79 10.79 2.90 17.25
C GLY A 79 10.63 3.80 16.03
N PHE A 80 9.38 4.24 15.71
CA PHE A 80 9.20 5.19 14.63
C PHE A 80 9.89 6.52 14.98
N ALA A 81 10.87 6.88 14.16
CA ALA A 81 11.65 8.10 14.34
C ALA A 81 11.87 8.81 13.01
N LEU A 82 11.71 10.13 13.02
CA LEU A 82 12.09 11.00 11.91
C LEU A 82 13.53 11.48 12.14
N GLU A 83 14.35 11.47 11.10
CA GLU A 83 15.70 12.04 11.14
C GLU A 83 15.66 13.56 11.36
N SER A 84 14.65 14.23 10.77
CA SER A 84 14.39 15.66 10.96
C SER A 84 12.89 15.93 10.98
N ALA A 85 12.44 16.80 11.85
CA ALA A 85 11.06 17.27 11.90
C ALA A 85 10.73 18.30 10.81
N SER A 86 11.75 18.86 10.14
CA SER A 86 11.60 19.88 9.10
C SER A 86 12.33 19.48 7.85
N VAL A 87 11.68 19.66 6.69
CA VAL A 87 12.22 19.37 5.37
C VAL A 87 11.84 20.50 4.42
N CYS A 88 12.81 21.06 3.71
CA CYS A 88 12.53 22.03 2.64
C CYS A 88 11.84 21.35 1.46
N ILE A 89 10.99 22.09 0.74
CA ILE A 89 10.46 21.64 -0.56
C ILE A 89 11.62 21.31 -1.48
N GLY A 90 11.57 20.19 -2.16
CA GLY A 90 12.68 19.64 -2.95
C GLY A 90 13.60 18.70 -2.16
N GLY A 91 13.56 18.75 -0.82
CA GLY A 91 14.35 17.89 0.06
C GLY A 91 13.76 16.50 0.29
N ASN A 92 14.36 15.78 1.23
CA ASN A 92 13.97 14.42 1.57
C ASN A 92 13.70 14.28 3.05
N MET A 93 12.63 13.58 3.39
CA MET A 93 12.34 13.09 4.74
C MET A 93 12.87 11.67 4.87
N THR A 94 13.64 11.40 5.91
CA THR A 94 14.07 10.06 6.27
C THR A 94 13.41 9.66 7.58
N PHE A 95 12.90 8.43 7.65
CA PHE A 95 12.34 7.87 8.86
C PHE A 95 12.74 6.40 9.01
N SER A 96 12.84 5.96 10.26
CA SER A 96 13.17 4.59 10.62
C SER A 96 12.09 4.00 11.54
N PHE A 97 11.99 2.69 11.55
CA PHE A 97 11.10 1.93 12.41
C PHE A 97 11.50 0.45 12.40
N SER A 98 10.98 -0.33 13.32
CA SER A 98 11.08 -1.78 13.29
C SER A 98 9.70 -2.41 13.37
N VAL A 99 9.57 -3.62 12.81
CA VAL A 99 8.39 -4.47 12.93
C VAL A 99 8.82 -5.80 13.53
N GLU A 100 7.99 -6.34 14.42
CA GLU A 100 8.19 -7.63 15.06
C GLU A 100 6.89 -8.44 15.00
N ALA A 101 6.98 -9.68 14.55
CA ALA A 101 5.82 -10.56 14.42
C ALA A 101 5.67 -11.42 15.69
N HIS A 102 4.52 -11.37 16.35
CA HIS A 102 4.23 -12.24 17.52
C HIS A 102 3.92 -13.69 17.12
N LYS A 103 3.60 -13.93 15.86
CA LYS A 103 3.44 -15.25 15.22
C LYS A 103 3.80 -15.12 13.74
N ALA A 104 4.08 -16.25 13.08
CA ALA A 104 4.38 -16.25 11.66
C ALA A 104 3.27 -15.53 10.87
N ALA A 105 3.65 -14.54 10.08
CA ALA A 105 2.71 -13.66 9.40
C ALA A 105 3.24 -13.15 8.05
N ARG A 106 2.38 -13.12 7.04
CA ARG A 106 2.62 -12.36 5.83
C ARG A 106 2.09 -10.94 6.00
N ILE A 107 2.93 -9.96 5.77
CA ILE A 107 2.60 -8.56 5.99
C ILE A 107 2.87 -7.70 4.76
N ARG A 108 2.09 -6.64 4.65
CA ARG A 108 2.27 -5.54 3.71
C ARG A 108 2.55 -4.28 4.50
N LEU A 109 3.74 -3.73 4.31
CA LEU A 109 4.18 -2.49 4.92
C LEU A 109 3.98 -1.33 3.94
N GLU A 110 3.34 -0.30 4.42
CA GLU A 110 3.09 0.94 3.70
C GLU A 110 3.28 2.13 4.65
N TYR A 111 3.35 3.33 4.10
CA TYR A 111 3.23 4.56 4.87
C TYR A 111 2.32 5.54 4.13
N GLY A 112 1.56 6.28 4.89
CA GLY A 112 0.70 7.35 4.41
C GLY A 112 1.33 8.71 4.69
N ILE A 113 1.24 9.64 3.73
CA ILE A 113 1.55 11.04 3.97
C ILE A 113 0.29 11.87 3.71
N ASP A 114 -0.08 12.66 4.69
CA ASP A 114 -1.15 13.65 4.55
C ASP A 114 -0.53 14.97 4.10
N TYR A 115 -0.57 15.20 2.79
CA TYR A 115 -0.04 16.42 2.18
C TYR A 115 -0.96 17.61 2.39
N VAL A 116 -0.40 18.75 2.76
CA VAL A 116 -1.08 20.03 2.71
C VAL A 116 -1.25 20.46 1.25
N LYS A 117 -2.42 20.98 0.91
CA LYS A 117 -2.75 21.58 -0.40
C LYS A 117 -2.71 23.09 -0.31
N ALA A 118 -2.73 23.77 -1.47
CA ALA A 118 -2.78 25.23 -1.57
C ALA A 118 -3.87 25.89 -0.71
N ASN A 119 -5.04 25.23 -0.59
CA ASN A 119 -6.19 25.72 0.19
C ASN A 119 -6.15 25.28 1.67
N GLY A 120 -5.02 24.76 2.17
CA GLY A 120 -4.86 24.28 3.54
C GLY A 120 -5.49 22.91 3.82
N SER A 121 -6.31 22.35 2.93
CA SER A 121 -6.85 21.01 3.12
C SER A 121 -5.76 19.93 2.98
N ARG A 122 -6.03 18.71 3.45
CA ARG A 122 -5.07 17.61 3.39
C ARG A 122 -5.50 16.53 2.39
N SER A 123 -4.50 15.90 1.77
CA SER A 123 -4.72 14.76 0.87
C SER A 123 -3.76 13.64 1.21
N ARG A 124 -4.31 12.50 1.64
CA ARG A 124 -3.51 11.31 1.95
C ARG A 124 -3.06 10.59 0.69
N LYS A 125 -1.77 10.27 0.64
CA LYS A 125 -1.17 9.35 -0.34
C LYS A 125 -0.50 8.20 0.40
N ILE A 126 -0.73 6.98 -0.07
CA ILE A 126 -0.17 5.75 0.51
C ILE A 126 0.90 5.20 -0.42
N PHE A 127 2.06 4.91 0.16
CA PHE A 127 3.25 4.40 -0.51
C PHE A 127 3.61 3.02 0.06
N GLN A 128 3.87 2.07 -0.82
CA GLN A 128 4.31 0.75 -0.42
C GLN A 128 5.79 0.76 -0.02
N ILE A 129 6.11 0.10 1.07
CA ILE A 129 7.48 -0.16 1.52
C ILE A 129 7.90 -1.54 1.06
N SER A 130 7.18 -2.58 1.51
CA SER A 130 7.51 -3.98 1.26
C SER A 130 6.31 -4.90 1.46
N GLU A 131 6.38 -6.08 0.88
CA GLU A 131 5.56 -7.24 1.26
C GLU A 131 6.52 -8.37 1.62
N LEU A 132 6.31 -8.99 2.77
CA LEU A 132 7.20 -10.02 3.28
C LEU A 132 6.46 -10.99 4.20
N SER A 133 7.07 -12.15 4.41
CA SER A 133 6.66 -13.09 5.45
C SER A 133 7.69 -13.02 6.58
N LEU A 134 7.21 -12.93 7.80
CA LEU A 134 7.99 -12.96 9.03
C LEU A 134 7.71 -14.28 9.76
N LYS A 135 8.73 -14.85 10.36
CA LYS A 135 8.59 -15.93 11.33
C LYS A 135 8.11 -15.38 12.67
N GLU A 136 7.67 -16.27 13.53
CA GLU A 136 7.36 -15.90 14.92
C GLU A 136 8.58 -15.29 15.60
N ASN A 137 8.38 -14.17 16.30
CA ASN A 137 9.40 -13.36 16.97
C ASN A 137 10.50 -12.80 16.04
N GLU A 138 10.29 -12.86 14.72
CA GLU A 138 11.20 -12.21 13.78
C GLU A 138 11.01 -10.71 13.81
N ARG A 139 12.14 -9.99 14.00
CA ARG A 139 12.19 -8.52 13.97
C ARG A 139 12.94 -8.05 12.74
N LYS A 140 12.43 -6.97 12.12
CA LYS A 140 13.03 -6.35 10.94
C LYS A 140 13.00 -4.83 11.06
N ALA A 141 14.17 -4.20 10.86
CA ALA A 141 14.30 -2.74 10.86
C ALA A 141 14.26 -2.19 9.43
N TYR A 142 13.72 -0.99 9.30
CA TYR A 142 13.61 -0.27 8.04
C TYR A 142 14.04 1.17 8.21
N THR A 143 14.72 1.67 7.18
CA THR A 143 14.92 3.11 6.96
C THR A 143 14.36 3.46 5.60
N LYS A 144 13.51 4.47 5.53
CA LYS A 144 12.86 4.93 4.30
C LYS A 144 13.13 6.39 4.06
N LYS A 145 13.44 6.71 2.81
CA LYS A 145 13.59 8.08 2.32
C LYS A 145 12.39 8.43 1.45
N HIS A 146 11.78 9.59 1.69
CA HIS A 146 10.68 10.12 0.90
C HIS A 146 11.03 11.51 0.39
N SER A 147 10.86 11.73 -0.91
CA SER A 147 11.17 13.01 -1.56
C SER A 147 9.96 13.95 -1.55
N PHE A 148 10.21 15.20 -1.20
CA PHE A 148 9.28 16.32 -1.36
C PHE A 148 9.62 17.19 -2.59
N ALA A 149 10.34 16.62 -3.56
CA ALA A 149 10.53 17.28 -4.86
C ALA A 149 9.22 17.35 -5.62
N ASP A 150 8.97 18.49 -6.25
CA ASP A 150 7.83 18.67 -7.14
C ASP A 150 7.92 17.71 -8.33
N ALA A 151 6.79 17.23 -8.76
CA ALA A 151 6.65 16.36 -9.92
C ALA A 151 5.54 16.91 -10.84
N SER A 152 5.50 16.49 -12.09
CA SER A 152 4.47 16.91 -13.04
C SER A 152 3.04 16.74 -12.54
N THR A 153 2.82 15.78 -11.63
CA THR A 153 1.50 15.44 -11.06
C THR A 153 1.31 15.90 -9.62
N ARG A 154 2.30 16.61 -9.04
CA ARG A 154 2.24 17.05 -7.63
C ARG A 154 3.13 18.26 -7.37
N THR A 155 2.53 19.30 -6.84
CA THR A 155 3.21 20.44 -6.23
C THR A 155 3.11 20.32 -4.71
N HIS A 156 4.20 20.60 -3.99
CA HIS A 156 4.25 20.59 -2.54
C HIS A 156 4.04 22.01 -2.01
N TYR A 157 3.34 22.13 -0.89
CA TYR A 157 3.06 23.40 -0.22
C TYR A 157 3.63 23.36 1.19
N PRO A 158 4.11 24.51 1.70
CA PRO A 158 4.58 24.62 3.08
C PRO A 158 3.45 24.31 4.09
N GLY A 159 3.79 23.74 5.23
CA GLY A 159 2.86 23.43 6.30
C GLY A 159 3.15 22.11 6.98
N THR A 160 2.31 21.75 7.96
CA THR A 160 2.47 20.52 8.71
C THR A 160 1.90 19.34 7.93
N HIS A 161 2.78 18.45 7.49
CA HIS A 161 2.45 17.15 6.92
C HIS A 161 2.47 16.09 8.01
N SER A 162 1.62 15.05 7.88
CA SER A 162 1.67 13.91 8.80
C SER A 162 2.15 12.68 8.07
N VAL A 163 2.95 11.86 8.74
CA VAL A 163 3.35 10.53 8.26
C VAL A 163 2.79 9.47 9.20
N THR A 164 2.25 8.40 8.63
CA THR A 164 1.66 7.28 9.37
C THR A 164 2.22 6.00 8.80
N LEU A 165 2.80 5.13 9.63
CA LEU A 165 3.15 3.77 9.24
C LEU A 165 1.87 2.94 9.14
N ILE A 166 1.78 2.07 8.14
CA ILE A 166 0.60 1.24 7.87
C ILE A 166 1.06 -0.21 7.73
N VAL A 167 0.44 -1.08 8.50
CA VAL A 167 0.66 -2.54 8.44
C VAL A 167 -0.68 -3.19 8.09
N ASN A 168 -0.74 -3.92 6.97
CA ASN A 168 -1.94 -4.60 6.49
C ASN A 168 -3.19 -3.69 6.52
N GLY A 169 -3.04 -2.45 6.07
CA GLY A 169 -4.11 -1.45 6.00
C GLY A 169 -4.43 -0.73 7.31
N ALA A 170 -3.87 -1.15 8.45
CA ALA A 170 -4.05 -0.49 9.75
C ALA A 170 -2.91 0.50 10.02
N GLY A 171 -3.26 1.75 10.37
CA GLY A 171 -2.30 2.77 10.83
C GLY A 171 -1.70 2.42 12.19
N ARG A 172 -0.41 2.72 12.37
CA ARG A 172 0.39 2.46 13.58
C ARG A 172 1.12 3.74 14.00
#